data_ce34f649ae2dd90110650a1facd96793
#
_entry.id   ce34f649ae2dd90110650a1facd96793
#
_cell.length_a   1.000
_cell.length_b   1.000
_cell.length_c   1.000
_cell.angle_alpha   90.00
_cell.angle_beta   90.00
_cell.angle_gamma   90.00
#
_symmetry.space_group_name_H-M   'P 1'
#
loop_
_entity.id
_entity.type
_entity.pdbx_description
1 polymer ?
#
loop_
_entity_poly.entity_id
_entity_poly.type
_entity_poly.pdbx_seq_one_letter_code
_entity_poly.pdbx_strand_id
1 'polypeptide(L)'
;IEKVQFYFCYNKFGETMSRKGNDIFSGDEGKSIAQGWTGSVGNIMKDEFGLEIPTEAVPLPSRGAVYPTGHPLHNQETVEIRAMTAREEDILTSRALIKKGTVITHLIESCLVDKTIKANDLISGDRNALMVALRITGYGADYRTEVTCPECGTASKYQFDLAEMPINRLGAEPDSPGENAFTFELPYTKKQVKFKFLTGADEEEINRIDARRKKMGQLSE
;
A
#
# COMPACT_ATOMS: atom_id res chain seq x y z
N ILE A 1 -1.43 17.39 -8.16
CA ILE A 1 -0.88 16.02 -8.25
C ILE A 1 0.59 16.14 -7.87
N GLU A 2 0.88 16.08 -6.56
CA GLU A 2 2.24 16.17 -6.03
C GLU A 2 2.92 14.81 -6.07
N LYS A 3 4.17 14.86 -6.46
CA LYS A 3 5.13 13.81 -6.77
C LYS A 3 5.20 12.74 -5.67
N VAL A 4 4.82 11.52 -6.00
CA VAL A 4 5.28 10.33 -5.27
C VAL A 4 6.70 10.08 -5.75
N GLN A 5 7.66 10.43 -4.92
CA GLN A 5 9.08 10.35 -5.25
C GLN A 5 9.57 8.94 -4.91
N PHE A 6 9.57 8.06 -5.92
CA PHE A 6 10.25 6.77 -5.82
C PHE A 6 11.73 6.97 -6.08
N TYR A 7 12.56 6.73 -5.07
CA TYR A 7 14.00 6.67 -5.23
C TYR A 7 14.41 5.35 -5.90
N PHE A 8 14.63 5.37 -7.21
CA PHE A 8 15.36 4.32 -7.93
C PHE A 8 16.60 4.93 -8.55
N CYS A 9 17.73 4.78 -7.89
CA CYS A 9 19.05 5.04 -8.51
C CYS A 9 19.50 3.79 -9.26
N TYR A 10 19.47 3.83 -10.59
CA TYR A 10 20.11 2.81 -11.42
C TYR A 10 21.59 3.19 -11.55
N ASN A 11 22.44 2.52 -10.80
CA ASN A 11 23.88 2.69 -10.91
C ASN A 11 24.38 2.21 -12.28
N LYS A 12 25.08 3.10 -13.01
CA LYS A 12 25.69 2.88 -14.32
C LYS A 12 26.97 2.01 -14.27
N PHE A 13 27.25 1.36 -13.15
CA PHE A 13 28.32 0.39 -12.99
C PHE A 13 27.72 -0.95 -12.60
N GLY A 14 27.91 -1.93 -13.51
CA GLY A 14 27.39 -3.30 -13.40
C GLY A 14 28.05 -4.13 -12.31
N GLU A 15 28.03 -3.66 -11.07
CA GLU A 15 28.31 -4.48 -9.91
C GLU A 15 27.08 -4.44 -9.00
N THR A 16 26.42 -5.58 -8.95
CA THR A 16 25.38 -5.87 -7.98
C THR A 16 25.94 -5.75 -6.57
N MET A 17 25.82 -4.57 -5.97
CA MET A 17 25.90 -4.49 -4.52
C MET A 17 24.69 -5.24 -3.94
N SER A 18 24.90 -6.51 -3.70
CA SER A 18 24.01 -7.36 -2.90
C SER A 18 23.72 -6.64 -1.58
N ARG A 19 22.53 -6.07 -1.45
CA ARG A 19 22.01 -5.58 -0.19
C ARG A 19 21.67 -6.77 0.69
N LYS A 20 22.69 -7.42 1.25
CA LYS A 20 22.54 -8.52 2.23
C LYS A 20 21.81 -8.11 3.54
N GLY A 21 21.15 -6.99 3.58
CA GLY A 21 20.45 -6.48 4.76
C GLY A 21 18.92 -6.52 4.69
N ASN A 22 18.34 -6.75 3.50
CA ASN A 22 16.88 -6.79 3.35
C ASN A 22 16.30 -8.20 3.19
N ASP A 23 17.14 -9.21 3.08
CA ASP A 23 16.69 -10.61 2.88
C ASP A 23 16.00 -11.21 4.13
N ILE A 24 16.10 -10.53 5.27
CA ILE A 24 15.45 -10.94 6.52
C ILE A 24 13.93 -10.70 6.46
N PHE A 25 13.47 -9.79 5.61
CA PHE A 25 12.04 -9.47 5.42
C PHE A 25 11.47 -10.03 4.11
N SER A 26 12.28 -10.59 3.24
CA SER A 26 11.84 -11.35 2.09
C SER A 26 11.62 -12.78 2.53
N GLY A 27 10.41 -13.07 3.01
CA GLY A 27 9.97 -14.46 3.15
C GLY A 27 10.08 -15.16 1.81
N ASP A 28 10.53 -16.41 1.90
CA ASP A 28 10.80 -17.40 0.88
C ASP A 28 10.14 -17.14 -0.48
N GLU A 29 11.00 -17.04 -1.50
CA GLU A 29 10.71 -17.03 -2.93
C GLU A 29 9.53 -16.15 -3.38
N GLY A 30 9.87 -14.99 -3.91
CA GLY A 30 8.98 -14.14 -4.69
C GLY A 30 8.35 -14.90 -5.86
N LYS A 31 7.33 -15.69 -5.57
CA LYS A 31 6.40 -16.15 -6.58
C LYS A 31 5.69 -14.91 -7.10
N SER A 32 6.09 -14.50 -8.27
CA SER A 32 5.46 -13.45 -9.05
C SER A 32 3.94 -13.68 -9.03
N ILE A 33 3.19 -12.65 -8.57
CA ILE A 33 1.73 -12.69 -8.54
C ILE A 33 1.14 -12.67 -9.95
N ALA A 34 1.96 -12.40 -10.96
CA ALA A 34 1.56 -12.57 -12.35
C ALA A 34 0.93 -13.94 -12.63
N GLN A 35 1.18 -14.96 -11.83
CA GLN A 35 0.50 -16.25 -11.89
C GLN A 35 -0.73 -16.38 -10.96
N GLY A 36 -1.04 -15.39 -10.14
CA GLY A 36 -2.13 -15.43 -9.17
C GLY A 36 -3.17 -14.33 -9.31
N TRP A 37 -2.85 -13.22 -9.93
CA TRP A 37 -3.79 -12.14 -10.18
C TRP A 37 -4.30 -12.14 -11.63
N THR A 38 -4.85 -13.26 -12.07
CA THR A 38 -5.84 -13.24 -13.14
C THR A 38 -7.08 -12.65 -12.49
N GLY A 39 -7.38 -11.37 -12.81
CA GLY A 39 -8.62 -10.72 -12.34
C GLY A 39 -9.80 -11.67 -12.54
N SER A 40 -9.98 -12.55 -11.58
CA SER A 40 -11.17 -13.38 -11.54
C SER A 40 -12.26 -12.43 -11.14
N VAL A 41 -13.11 -12.05 -12.07
CA VAL A 41 -14.42 -11.46 -11.79
C VAL A 41 -15.10 -12.44 -10.83
N GLY A 42 -14.78 -12.31 -9.53
CA GLY A 42 -15.11 -13.34 -8.56
C GLY A 42 -16.57 -13.32 -8.20
N ASN A 43 -17.07 -12.20 -7.76
CA ASN A 43 -18.45 -12.07 -7.33
C ASN A 43 -19.08 -10.81 -7.93
N ILE A 44 -20.37 -10.85 -8.17
CA ILE A 44 -21.17 -9.71 -8.60
C ILE A 44 -21.97 -9.28 -7.37
N MET A 45 -21.71 -8.06 -6.87
CA MET A 45 -22.58 -7.47 -5.87
C MET A 45 -23.57 -6.51 -6.53
N LYS A 46 -24.74 -6.32 -5.91
CA LYS A 46 -25.69 -5.29 -6.34
C LYS A 46 -25.50 -4.06 -5.47
N ASP A 47 -25.44 -2.91 -6.11
CA ASP A 47 -25.44 -1.63 -5.41
C ASP A 47 -26.84 -1.26 -4.87
N GLU A 48 -26.93 -0.08 -4.24
CA GLU A 48 -28.18 0.47 -3.71
C GLU A 48 -29.25 0.70 -4.80
N PHE A 49 -28.86 0.75 -6.07
CA PHE A 49 -29.72 0.92 -7.23
C PHE A 49 -30.02 -0.39 -7.95
N GLY A 50 -29.49 -1.53 -7.45
CA GLY A 50 -29.64 -2.85 -8.07
C GLY A 50 -28.73 -3.10 -9.27
N LEU A 51 -27.77 -2.21 -9.55
CA LEU A 51 -26.76 -2.40 -10.60
C LEU A 51 -25.73 -3.44 -10.16
N GLU A 52 -25.33 -4.29 -11.09
CA GLU A 52 -24.32 -5.32 -10.86
C GLU A 52 -22.92 -4.70 -10.95
N ILE A 53 -22.19 -4.70 -9.84
CA ILE A 53 -20.80 -4.22 -9.75
C ILE A 53 -19.89 -5.42 -9.52
N PRO A 54 -18.85 -5.62 -10.36
CA PRO A 54 -17.89 -6.68 -10.15
C PRO A 54 -17.07 -6.41 -8.89
N THR A 55 -16.82 -7.48 -8.13
CA THR A 55 -15.90 -7.46 -6.98
C THR A 55 -14.66 -8.28 -7.29
N GLU A 56 -13.56 -7.92 -6.65
CA GLU A 56 -12.26 -8.55 -6.82
C GLU A 56 -11.62 -8.82 -5.47
N ALA A 57 -11.01 -10.01 -5.31
CA ALA A 57 -10.27 -10.38 -4.12
C ALA A 57 -8.82 -9.93 -4.23
N VAL A 58 -8.42 -9.01 -3.37
CA VAL A 58 -7.06 -8.45 -3.33
C VAL A 58 -6.24 -9.16 -2.27
N PRO A 59 -5.09 -9.75 -2.63
CA PRO A 59 -4.21 -10.39 -1.67
C PRO A 59 -3.53 -9.36 -0.76
N LEU A 60 -3.55 -9.63 0.53
CA LEU A 60 -2.93 -8.78 1.56
C LEU A 60 -1.46 -9.19 1.78
N PRO A 61 -0.50 -8.25 1.70
CA PRO A 61 0.88 -8.48 2.06
C PRO A 61 1.07 -9.03 3.48
N SER A 62 0.27 -8.58 4.44
CA SER A 62 0.31 -9.03 5.83
C SER A 62 -0.26 -10.43 6.07
N ARG A 63 -1.04 -10.97 5.12
CA ARG A 63 -1.88 -12.18 5.30
C ARG A 63 -2.79 -12.10 6.54
N GLY A 64 -3.11 -10.91 6.98
CA GLY A 64 -3.95 -10.70 8.17
C GLY A 64 -3.27 -10.98 9.51
N ALA A 65 -1.97 -11.33 9.54
CA ALA A 65 -1.26 -11.77 10.74
C ALA A 65 -1.11 -10.70 11.82
N VAL A 66 -1.17 -9.42 11.43
CA VAL A 66 -0.97 -8.27 12.33
C VAL A 66 -2.27 -7.72 12.92
N TYR A 67 -3.42 -8.21 12.47
CA TYR A 67 -4.70 -7.71 12.94
C TYR A 67 -5.21 -8.50 14.15
N PRO A 68 -5.72 -7.82 15.20
CA PRO A 68 -6.14 -8.48 16.43
C PRO A 68 -7.32 -9.43 16.23
N THR A 69 -7.44 -10.39 17.12
CA THR A 69 -8.60 -11.29 17.18
C THR A 69 -9.87 -10.46 17.32
N GLY A 70 -10.82 -10.64 16.40
CA GLY A 70 -12.04 -9.83 16.29
C GLY A 70 -12.01 -8.75 15.23
N HIS A 71 -10.86 -8.43 14.66
CA HIS A 71 -10.79 -7.61 13.44
C HIS A 71 -11.21 -8.46 12.23
N PRO A 72 -12.01 -7.91 11.28
CA PRO A 72 -12.48 -8.68 10.11
C PRO A 72 -11.36 -9.30 9.27
N LEU A 73 -10.18 -8.67 9.24
CA LEU A 73 -9.02 -9.16 8.49
C LEU A 73 -8.08 -10.06 9.31
N HIS A 74 -8.44 -10.47 10.52
CA HIS A 74 -7.59 -11.38 11.30
C HIS A 74 -7.41 -12.70 10.56
N ASN A 75 -6.14 -13.05 10.23
CA ASN A 75 -5.77 -14.25 9.47
C ASN A 75 -6.46 -14.36 8.08
N GLN A 76 -6.88 -13.25 7.48
CA GLN A 76 -7.41 -13.21 6.13
C GLN A 76 -6.28 -12.93 5.14
N GLU A 77 -6.13 -13.79 4.14
CA GLU A 77 -5.12 -13.61 3.09
C GLU A 77 -5.54 -12.61 2.02
N THR A 78 -6.86 -12.38 1.89
CA THR A 78 -7.45 -11.51 0.87
C THR A 78 -8.55 -10.63 1.45
N VAL A 79 -8.81 -9.52 0.78
CA VAL A 79 -9.96 -8.66 1.06
C VAL A 79 -10.70 -8.35 -0.24
N GLU A 80 -12.02 -8.30 -0.21
CA GLU A 80 -12.84 -8.00 -1.38
C GLU A 80 -13.04 -6.50 -1.54
N ILE A 81 -12.79 -6.02 -2.76
CA ILE A 81 -13.09 -4.66 -3.20
C ILE A 81 -14.06 -4.69 -4.37
N ARG A 82 -14.85 -3.63 -4.52
CA ARG A 82 -15.64 -3.39 -5.72
C ARG A 82 -14.93 -2.43 -6.66
N ALA A 83 -15.25 -2.48 -7.93
CA ALA A 83 -14.75 -1.53 -8.91
C ALA A 83 -15.15 -0.09 -8.54
N MET A 84 -14.30 0.87 -8.90
CA MET A 84 -14.59 2.30 -8.74
C MET A 84 -15.73 2.72 -9.67
N THR A 85 -16.54 3.63 -9.18
CA THR A 85 -17.61 4.31 -9.92
C THR A 85 -17.34 5.81 -9.99
N ALA A 86 -18.17 6.58 -10.68
CA ALA A 86 -18.07 8.04 -10.72
C ALA A 86 -18.01 8.69 -9.33
N ARG A 87 -18.66 8.08 -8.33
CA ARG A 87 -18.61 8.55 -6.93
C ARG A 87 -17.19 8.54 -6.36
N GLU A 88 -16.42 7.49 -6.66
CA GLU A 88 -15.03 7.38 -6.20
C GLU A 88 -14.11 8.35 -6.96
N GLU A 89 -14.40 8.63 -8.22
CA GLU A 89 -13.70 9.67 -8.98
C GLU A 89 -13.93 11.06 -8.37
N ASP A 90 -15.14 11.35 -7.89
CA ASP A 90 -15.45 12.58 -7.16
C ASP A 90 -14.64 12.67 -5.84
N ILE A 91 -14.45 11.56 -5.13
CA ILE A 91 -13.59 11.49 -3.94
C ILE A 91 -12.15 11.86 -4.32
N LEU A 92 -11.60 11.27 -5.39
CA LEU A 92 -10.23 11.52 -5.85
C LEU A 92 -10.00 12.98 -6.26
N THR A 93 -11.00 13.66 -6.79
CA THR A 93 -10.92 15.05 -7.24
C THR A 93 -11.31 16.07 -6.17
N SER A 94 -11.79 15.63 -5.01
CA SER A 94 -12.23 16.48 -3.92
C SER A 94 -11.08 17.27 -3.30
N ARG A 95 -11.04 18.59 -3.58
CA ARG A 95 -10.02 19.51 -3.03
C ARG A 95 -10.00 19.53 -1.50
N ALA A 96 -11.15 19.34 -0.87
CA ALA A 96 -11.26 19.33 0.59
C ALA A 96 -10.56 18.11 1.20
N LEU A 97 -10.76 16.92 0.62
CA LEU A 97 -10.14 15.67 1.06
C LEU A 97 -8.63 15.65 0.75
N ILE A 98 -8.24 16.16 -0.44
CA ILE A 98 -6.82 16.32 -0.83
C ILE A 98 -6.09 17.21 0.18
N LYS A 99 -6.68 18.36 0.53
CA LYS A 99 -6.08 19.29 1.50
C LYS A 99 -5.98 18.72 2.91
N LYS A 100 -6.90 17.82 3.30
CA LYS A 100 -6.87 17.11 4.58
C LYS A 100 -5.90 15.91 4.58
N GLY A 101 -5.50 15.42 3.40
CA GLY A 101 -4.69 14.21 3.24
C GLY A 101 -5.47 12.91 3.46
N THR A 102 -6.80 12.92 3.43
CA THR A 102 -7.67 11.76 3.75
C THR A 102 -8.31 11.12 2.53
N VAL A 103 -7.93 11.54 1.32
CA VAL A 103 -8.51 11.03 0.05
C VAL A 103 -8.41 9.52 -0.05
N ILE A 104 -7.22 8.97 0.21
CA ILE A 104 -6.95 7.54 0.08
C ILE A 104 -7.77 6.73 1.08
N THR A 105 -7.88 7.20 2.32
CA THR A 105 -8.72 6.56 3.34
C THR A 105 -10.16 6.46 2.87
N HIS A 106 -10.74 7.58 2.41
CA HIS A 106 -12.13 7.60 1.93
C HIS A 106 -12.33 6.76 0.67
N LEU A 107 -11.35 6.75 -0.24
CA LEU A 107 -11.40 5.93 -1.45
C LEU A 107 -11.44 4.43 -1.10
N ILE A 108 -10.51 3.98 -0.26
CA ILE A 108 -10.44 2.57 0.16
C ILE A 108 -11.74 2.18 0.87
N GLU A 109 -12.22 2.96 1.84
CA GLU A 109 -13.47 2.70 2.57
C GLU A 109 -14.69 2.64 1.65
N SER A 110 -14.73 3.48 0.63
CA SER A 110 -15.82 3.46 -0.35
C SER A 110 -15.81 2.19 -1.19
N CYS A 111 -14.64 1.68 -1.56
CA CYS A 111 -14.50 0.51 -2.43
C CYS A 111 -14.50 -0.83 -1.69
N LEU A 112 -14.22 -0.87 -0.37
CA LEU A 112 -14.31 -2.10 0.41
C LEU A 112 -15.75 -2.64 0.40
N VAL A 113 -15.89 -3.95 0.15
CA VAL A 113 -17.19 -4.66 0.21
C VAL A 113 -17.65 -4.76 1.65
N ASP A 114 -16.76 -5.20 2.55
CA ASP A 114 -17.03 -5.23 3.98
C ASP A 114 -16.86 -3.83 4.61
N LYS A 115 -17.97 -3.21 4.95
CA LYS A 115 -18.02 -1.87 5.55
C LYS A 115 -17.62 -1.83 7.03
N THR A 116 -17.38 -2.97 7.64
CA THR A 116 -16.87 -3.03 9.03
C THR A 116 -15.37 -2.75 9.09
N ILE A 117 -14.65 -2.93 7.97
CA ILE A 117 -13.22 -2.65 7.85
C ILE A 117 -13.00 -1.14 7.74
N LYS A 118 -12.19 -0.61 8.65
CA LYS A 118 -11.75 0.79 8.63
C LYS A 118 -10.43 0.92 7.90
N ALA A 119 -10.33 1.77 6.88
CA ALA A 119 -9.09 1.96 6.14
C ALA A 119 -7.95 2.51 7.01
N ASN A 120 -8.27 3.23 8.09
CA ASN A 120 -7.27 3.75 9.03
C ASN A 120 -6.63 2.69 9.92
N ASP A 121 -7.29 1.54 10.10
CA ASP A 121 -6.75 0.43 10.90
C ASP A 121 -5.81 -0.46 10.09
N LEU A 122 -5.85 -0.35 8.74
CA LEU A 122 -4.99 -1.11 7.85
C LEU A 122 -3.54 -0.62 7.92
N ILE A 123 -2.59 -1.57 7.91
CA ILE A 123 -1.17 -1.23 7.78
C ILE A 123 -0.86 -0.69 6.39
N SER A 124 0.18 0.15 6.28
CA SER A 124 0.57 0.83 5.03
C SER A 124 0.80 -0.14 3.87
N GLY A 125 1.35 -1.33 4.13
CA GLY A 125 1.57 -2.37 3.11
C GLY A 125 0.26 -2.84 2.48
N ASP A 126 -0.73 -3.16 3.30
CA ASP A 126 -2.05 -3.62 2.83
C ASP A 126 -2.82 -2.49 2.13
N ARG A 127 -2.73 -1.26 2.64
CA ARG A 127 -3.31 -0.07 1.98
C ARG A 127 -2.71 0.14 0.59
N ASN A 128 -1.39 -0.01 0.44
CA ASN A 128 -0.72 0.11 -0.86
C ASN A 128 -1.18 -0.98 -1.84
N ALA A 129 -1.35 -2.22 -1.38
CA ALA A 129 -1.88 -3.29 -2.22
C ALA A 129 -3.29 -2.96 -2.72
N LEU A 130 -4.17 -2.44 -1.84
CA LEU A 130 -5.50 -1.99 -2.22
C LEU A 130 -5.48 -0.82 -3.21
N MET A 131 -4.57 0.16 -3.04
CA MET A 131 -4.42 1.27 -3.97
C MET A 131 -4.00 0.80 -5.37
N VAL A 132 -3.04 -0.15 -5.45
CA VAL A 132 -2.62 -0.73 -6.72
C VAL A 132 -3.78 -1.48 -7.37
N ALA A 133 -4.52 -2.28 -6.60
CA ALA A 133 -5.70 -2.99 -7.06
C ALA A 133 -6.77 -2.04 -7.62
N LEU A 134 -7.13 -1.01 -6.86
CA LEU A 134 -8.09 0.01 -7.29
C LEU A 134 -7.61 0.75 -8.56
N ARG A 135 -6.30 1.01 -8.68
CA ARG A 135 -5.75 1.62 -9.89
C ARG A 135 -5.90 0.71 -11.11
N ILE A 136 -5.66 -0.61 -10.94
CA ILE A 136 -5.78 -1.58 -12.03
C ILE A 136 -7.24 -1.74 -12.43
N THR A 137 -8.15 -1.93 -11.49
CA THR A 137 -9.58 -2.12 -11.76
C THR A 137 -10.25 -0.90 -12.39
N GLY A 138 -9.81 0.32 -12.00
CA GLY A 138 -10.41 1.56 -12.50
C GLY A 138 -9.81 2.07 -13.81
N TYR A 139 -8.51 1.89 -14.03
CA TYR A 139 -7.78 2.53 -15.13
C TYR A 139 -6.90 1.57 -15.94
N GLY A 140 -6.94 0.28 -15.65
CA GLY A 140 -6.10 -0.74 -16.29
C GLY A 140 -4.71 -0.84 -15.66
N ALA A 141 -3.99 -1.93 -16.01
CA ALA A 141 -2.69 -2.26 -15.43
C ALA A 141 -1.52 -1.45 -16.03
N ASP A 142 -1.68 -0.93 -17.25
CA ASP A 142 -0.62 -0.13 -17.89
C ASP A 142 -0.41 1.21 -17.16
N TYR A 143 0.77 1.39 -16.60
CA TYR A 143 1.15 2.58 -15.83
C TYR A 143 2.34 3.28 -16.46
N ARG A 144 2.13 4.51 -16.95
CA ARG A 144 3.15 5.35 -17.56
C ARG A 144 3.48 6.52 -16.65
N THR A 145 4.75 6.71 -16.40
CA THR A 145 5.22 7.80 -15.55
C THR A 145 6.51 8.40 -16.08
N GLU A 146 6.81 9.63 -15.68
CA GLU A 146 8.05 10.30 -15.94
C GLU A 146 8.77 10.55 -14.61
N VAL A 147 10.01 10.08 -14.51
CA VAL A 147 10.83 10.19 -13.31
C VAL A 147 12.04 11.06 -13.62
N THR A 148 12.25 12.08 -12.80
CA THR A 148 13.44 12.95 -12.90
C THR A 148 14.54 12.39 -12.00
N CYS A 149 15.72 12.15 -12.59
CA CYS A 149 16.88 11.71 -11.81
C CYS A 149 17.29 12.78 -10.81
N PRO A 150 17.42 12.48 -9.51
CA PRO A 150 17.82 13.47 -8.51
C PRO A 150 19.27 13.96 -8.67
N GLU A 151 20.16 13.17 -9.30
CA GLU A 151 21.57 13.53 -9.48
C GLU A 151 21.80 14.38 -10.73
N CYS A 152 21.26 13.97 -11.89
CA CYS A 152 21.53 14.66 -13.16
C CYS A 152 20.37 15.49 -13.69
N GLY A 153 19.21 15.47 -13.05
CA GLY A 153 18.02 16.22 -13.47
C GLY A 153 17.35 15.71 -14.77
N THR A 154 17.86 14.62 -15.36
CA THR A 154 17.29 14.08 -16.60
C THR A 154 15.96 13.43 -16.34
N ALA A 155 14.93 13.81 -17.09
CA ALA A 155 13.63 13.17 -17.07
C ALA A 155 13.61 11.93 -17.96
N SER A 156 13.15 10.81 -17.43
CA SER A 156 13.04 9.54 -18.15
C SER A 156 11.62 8.99 -18.04
N LYS A 157 11.09 8.51 -19.18
CA LYS A 157 9.76 7.92 -19.23
C LYS A 157 9.86 6.43 -18.95
N TYR A 158 8.99 5.93 -18.07
CA TYR A 158 8.89 4.52 -17.71
C TYR A 158 7.46 4.04 -17.93
N GLN A 159 7.35 2.79 -18.31
CA GLN A 159 6.09 2.08 -18.45
C GLN A 159 6.20 0.78 -17.66
N PHE A 160 5.20 0.52 -16.83
CA PHE A 160 5.12 -0.67 -15.99
C PHE A 160 3.77 -1.35 -16.21
N ASP A 161 3.74 -2.68 -16.14
CA ASP A 161 2.52 -3.42 -15.96
C ASP A 161 2.35 -3.66 -14.45
N LEU A 162 1.32 -3.02 -13.87
CA LEU A 162 1.04 -3.14 -12.44
C LEU A 162 0.57 -4.55 -12.04
N ALA A 163 0.01 -5.31 -12.97
CA ALA A 163 -0.40 -6.69 -12.71
C ALA A 163 0.79 -7.64 -12.57
N GLU A 164 1.95 -7.28 -13.15
CA GLU A 164 3.20 -8.05 -13.04
C GLU A 164 4.02 -7.67 -11.79
N MET A 165 3.58 -6.68 -11.01
CA MET A 165 4.31 -6.27 -9.81
C MET A 165 4.28 -7.36 -8.74
N PRO A 166 5.46 -7.78 -8.22
CA PRO A 166 5.50 -8.77 -7.15
C PRO A 166 4.94 -8.18 -5.85
N ILE A 167 4.12 -8.95 -5.13
CA ILE A 167 3.72 -8.60 -3.75
C ILE A 167 4.78 -9.14 -2.80
N ASN A 168 5.49 -8.25 -2.14
CA ASN A 168 6.37 -8.62 -1.05
C ASN A 168 5.53 -8.95 0.18
N ARG A 169 5.38 -10.24 0.45
CA ARG A 169 4.64 -10.72 1.62
C ARG A 169 5.46 -10.54 2.89
N LEU A 170 4.76 -10.28 3.99
CA LEU A 170 5.38 -10.21 5.30
C LEU A 170 6.06 -11.56 5.63
N GLY A 171 7.39 -11.54 5.76
CA GLY A 171 8.20 -12.71 6.07
C GLY A 171 8.53 -12.84 7.56
N ALA A 172 8.22 -11.83 8.37
CA ALA A 172 8.42 -11.84 9.82
C ALA A 172 7.11 -12.19 10.54
N GLU A 173 7.22 -13.01 11.58
CA GLU A 173 6.08 -13.26 12.47
C GLU A 173 6.02 -12.18 13.54
N PRO A 174 4.82 -11.70 13.92
CA PRO A 174 4.65 -10.77 15.03
C PRO A 174 5.01 -11.43 16.36
N ASP A 175 5.42 -10.63 17.35
CA ASP A 175 5.78 -11.11 18.69
C ASP A 175 4.64 -11.88 19.36
N SER A 176 3.41 -11.50 19.05
CA SER A 176 2.18 -12.20 19.47
C SER A 176 1.21 -12.28 18.29
N PRO A 177 0.49 -13.39 18.09
CA PRO A 177 -0.50 -13.52 17.00
C PRO A 177 -1.55 -12.40 17.07
N GLY A 178 -1.73 -11.70 15.95
CA GLY A 178 -2.70 -10.61 15.85
C GLY A 178 -2.24 -9.28 16.48
N GLU A 179 -0.96 -9.12 16.79
CA GLU A 179 -0.38 -7.89 17.29
C GLU A 179 0.58 -7.30 16.26
N ASN A 180 0.46 -6.00 15.99
CA ASN A 180 1.38 -5.29 15.11
C ASN A 180 2.64 -4.86 15.90
N ALA A 181 3.39 -5.82 16.41
CA ALA A 181 4.62 -5.62 17.16
C ALA A 181 5.66 -6.67 16.78
N PHE A 182 6.87 -6.22 16.54
CA PHE A 182 7.98 -7.04 16.08
C PHE A 182 9.24 -6.71 16.88
N THR A 183 9.98 -7.74 17.29
CA THR A 183 11.28 -7.58 17.92
C THR A 183 12.39 -8.01 16.96
N PHE A 184 13.39 -7.16 16.79
CA PHE A 184 14.53 -7.42 15.92
C PHE A 184 15.84 -7.12 16.64
N GLU A 185 16.82 -8.02 16.51
CA GLU A 185 18.17 -7.80 17.01
C GLU A 185 19.04 -7.12 15.96
N LEU A 186 19.59 -5.97 16.28
CA LEU A 186 20.48 -5.23 15.39
C LEU A 186 21.78 -6.01 15.13
N PRO A 187 22.20 -6.22 13.86
CA PRO A 187 23.31 -7.13 13.52
C PRO A 187 24.65 -6.69 14.11
N TYR A 188 24.92 -5.40 14.22
CA TYR A 188 26.19 -4.88 14.72
C TYR A 188 26.20 -4.66 16.23
N THR A 189 25.18 -4.01 16.77
CA THR A 189 25.13 -3.61 18.18
C THR A 189 24.54 -4.68 19.10
N LYS A 190 23.93 -5.71 18.54
CA LYS A 190 23.23 -6.80 19.26
C LYS A 190 22.13 -6.31 20.20
N LYS A 191 21.67 -5.08 20.01
CA LYS A 191 20.54 -4.52 20.75
C LYS A 191 19.24 -4.97 20.17
N GLN A 192 18.29 -5.34 21.02
CA GLN A 192 16.92 -5.61 20.60
C GLN A 192 16.17 -4.28 20.43
N VAL A 193 15.50 -4.16 19.28
CA VAL A 193 14.60 -3.04 18.99
C VAL A 193 13.21 -3.58 18.73
N LYS A 194 12.20 -2.87 19.25
CA LYS A 194 10.80 -3.15 18.95
C LYS A 194 10.29 -2.12 17.93
N PHE A 195 9.54 -2.59 16.96
CA PHE A 195 8.92 -1.74 15.95
C PHE A 195 7.52 -2.23 15.60
N LYS A 196 6.73 -1.37 14.99
CA LYS A 196 5.43 -1.70 14.38
C LYS A 196 5.37 -1.17 12.96
N PHE A 197 4.53 -1.76 12.14
CA PHE A 197 4.18 -1.17 10.85
C PHE A 197 3.22 0.01 11.07
N LEU A 198 3.39 1.05 10.27
CA LEU A 198 2.50 2.21 10.31
C LEU A 198 1.11 1.80 9.81
N THR A 199 0.09 2.29 10.48
CA THR A 199 -1.30 2.20 10.06
C THR A 199 -1.72 3.46 9.31
N GLY A 200 -2.88 3.44 8.67
CA GLY A 200 -3.45 4.64 8.05
C GLY A 200 -3.63 5.79 9.03
N ALA A 201 -4.01 5.49 10.27
CA ALA A 201 -4.12 6.48 11.34
C ALA A 201 -2.76 7.12 11.68
N ASP A 202 -1.69 6.31 11.74
CA ASP A 202 -0.33 6.82 11.98
C ASP A 202 0.12 7.74 10.81
N GLU A 203 -0.17 7.36 9.56
CA GLU A 203 0.15 8.18 8.38
C GLU A 203 -0.58 9.54 8.40
N GLU A 204 -1.87 9.55 8.72
CA GLU A 204 -2.64 10.79 8.84
C GLU A 204 -2.11 11.70 9.96
N GLU A 205 -1.70 11.12 11.10
CA GLU A 205 -1.09 11.88 12.20
C GLU A 205 0.26 12.48 11.80
N ILE A 206 1.12 11.71 11.11
CA ILE A 206 2.41 12.21 10.58
C ILE A 206 2.17 13.39 9.63
N ASN A 207 1.24 13.25 8.69
CA ASN A 207 0.89 14.31 7.75
C ASN A 207 0.38 15.56 8.47
N ARG A 208 -0.41 15.39 9.53
CA ARG A 208 -0.91 16.49 10.36
C ARG A 208 0.21 17.21 11.09
N ILE A 209 1.16 16.46 11.66
CA ILE A 209 2.33 17.03 12.34
C ILE A 209 3.21 17.79 11.35
N ASP A 210 3.49 17.22 10.18
CA ASP A 210 4.30 17.84 9.13
C ASP A 210 3.67 19.16 8.64
N ALA A 211 2.36 19.15 8.39
CA ALA A 211 1.64 20.35 8.01
C ALA A 211 1.70 21.47 9.08
N ARG A 212 1.72 21.12 10.38
CA ARG A 212 1.90 22.08 11.47
C ARG A 212 3.31 22.63 11.50
N ARG A 213 4.35 21.76 11.36
CA ARG A 213 5.76 22.18 11.33
C ARG A 213 6.05 23.13 10.18
N LYS A 214 5.54 22.81 8.96
CA LYS A 214 5.65 23.69 7.80
C LYS A 214 5.03 25.08 8.04
N LYS A 215 3.86 25.13 8.70
CA LYS A 215 3.24 26.42 9.06
C LYS A 215 4.04 27.23 10.08
N MET A 216 4.80 26.56 10.94
CA MET A 216 5.68 27.21 11.94
C MET A 216 7.07 27.54 11.40
N GLY A 217 7.33 27.32 10.09
CA GLY A 217 8.63 27.58 9.46
C GLY A 217 9.73 26.60 9.90
N GLN A 218 9.37 25.50 10.55
CA GLN A 218 10.30 24.44 10.88
C GLN A 218 10.39 23.48 9.69
N LEU A 219 11.58 23.41 9.07
CA LEU A 219 11.87 22.46 8.02
C LEU A 219 11.71 21.03 8.59
N SER A 220 10.98 20.16 7.88
CA SER A 220 11.06 18.72 8.12
C SER A 220 12.38 18.24 7.51
N GLU A 221 13.33 17.84 8.35
CA GLU A 221 14.50 17.05 7.92
C GLU A 221 14.08 15.63 7.59
#